data_e39e1122916c3dfd95b21f872d7dc758
#
_entry.id   e39e1122916c3dfd95b21f872d7dc758
#
_cell.length_a   1.000
_cell.length_b   1.000
_cell.length_c   1.000
_cell.angle_alpha   90.00
_cell.angle_beta   90.00
_cell.angle_gamma   90.00
#
_symmetry.space_group_name_H-M   'P 1'
#
loop_
_entity.id
_entity.type
_entity.pdbx_description
1 polymer ?
#
loop_
_entity_poly.entity_id
_entity_poly.type
_entity_poly.pdbx_seq_one_letter_code
_entity_poly.pdbx_strand_id
1 'polypeptide(L)'
;LGKQKVTSEFIGDVRGFGVSRGRLYALQDQSLTRLSFSSNQRSPEVIDEGRFLKELFHEKDRYRMDFFRNDTVLFSGARGSLLANFLPYRFVEKGMAGYVPDTSLRKMLVWTRKELGFLDLEKKAPAKALFERGPEIDWFYDQGQDIRQSCFVHGDSHVLFSDEDRICLMPTGDPSALPFEIAGILKDSGVFYSERTGK
;
A
#
# COMPACT_ATOMS: atom_id res chain seq x y z
N LEU A 1 29.59 -18.97 -29.19
CA LEU A 1 28.87 -18.07 -28.26
C LEU A 1 27.86 -17.29 -29.08
N GLY A 2 26.59 -17.77 -29.13
CA GLY A 2 25.52 -17.12 -29.86
C GLY A 2 25.15 -15.80 -29.17
N LYS A 3 25.21 -14.72 -29.92
CA LYS A 3 24.65 -13.42 -29.48
C LYS A 3 23.16 -13.56 -29.33
N GLN A 4 22.64 -13.67 -28.10
CA GLN A 4 21.23 -13.53 -27.85
C GLN A 4 20.79 -12.10 -28.22
N LYS A 5 19.95 -12.01 -29.24
CA LYS A 5 19.34 -10.75 -29.64
C LYS A 5 18.32 -10.38 -28.56
N VAL A 6 18.66 -9.42 -27.71
CA VAL A 6 17.72 -8.85 -26.74
C VAL A 6 16.74 -8.00 -27.55
N THR A 7 15.57 -8.54 -27.84
CA THR A 7 14.45 -7.75 -28.32
C THR A 7 13.86 -6.99 -27.13
N SER A 8 14.05 -5.69 -27.10
CA SER A 8 13.36 -4.81 -26.15
C SER A 8 11.93 -4.60 -26.63
N GLU A 9 10.96 -5.28 -26.03
CA GLU A 9 9.57 -4.87 -26.15
C GLU A 9 9.36 -3.70 -25.20
N PHE A 10 9.04 -2.54 -25.73
CA PHE A 10 8.67 -1.38 -24.94
C PHE A 10 7.19 -1.47 -24.60
N ILE A 11 6.89 -1.44 -23.31
CA ILE A 11 5.54 -1.19 -22.80
C ILE A 11 5.41 0.33 -22.71
N GLY A 12 4.58 0.93 -23.56
CA GLY A 12 4.33 2.37 -23.55
C GLY A 12 3.41 2.78 -22.39
N ASP A 13 3.44 4.06 -22.02
CA ASP A 13 2.50 4.71 -21.10
C ASP A 13 2.34 4.04 -19.72
N VAL A 14 3.45 3.58 -19.16
CA VAL A 14 3.48 2.95 -17.85
C VAL A 14 3.27 4.00 -16.75
N ARG A 15 2.23 3.83 -15.95
CA ARG A 15 1.90 4.67 -14.80
C ARG A 15 2.51 4.15 -13.50
N GLY A 16 2.75 2.85 -13.43
CA GLY A 16 3.37 2.19 -12.31
C GLY A 16 3.89 0.82 -12.71
N PHE A 17 4.88 0.33 -12.01
CA PHE A 17 5.37 -1.03 -12.18
C PHE A 17 5.79 -1.61 -10.85
N GLY A 18 5.80 -2.93 -10.79
CA GLY A 18 6.26 -3.65 -9.62
C GLY A 18 6.64 -5.09 -9.96
N VAL A 19 7.38 -5.72 -9.05
CA VAL A 19 7.81 -7.11 -9.21
C VAL A 19 7.26 -7.93 -8.06
N SER A 20 6.60 -9.03 -8.39
CA SER A 20 6.14 -10.01 -7.41
C SER A 20 6.37 -11.41 -7.90
N ARG A 21 6.93 -12.28 -7.05
CA ARG A 21 7.21 -13.70 -7.34
C ARG A 21 7.93 -13.91 -8.69
N GLY A 22 8.91 -13.06 -9.00
CA GLY A 22 9.68 -13.14 -10.25
C GLY A 22 8.92 -12.71 -11.51
N ARG A 23 7.77 -12.07 -11.37
CA ARG A 23 6.96 -11.53 -12.47
C ARG A 23 6.95 -10.01 -12.41
N LEU A 24 7.06 -9.38 -13.55
CA LEU A 24 6.92 -7.92 -13.68
C LEU A 24 5.46 -7.58 -13.99
N TYR A 25 4.95 -6.61 -13.26
CA TYR A 25 3.62 -6.05 -13.49
C TYR A 25 3.75 -4.60 -13.93
N ALA A 26 2.97 -4.21 -14.91
CA ALA A 26 2.91 -2.84 -15.41
C ALA A 26 1.47 -2.36 -15.41
N LEU A 27 1.23 -1.22 -14.76
CA LEU A 27 -0.02 -0.48 -14.83
C LEU A 27 0.07 0.52 -15.98
N GLN A 28 -0.83 0.40 -16.93
CA GLN A 28 -1.02 1.33 -18.05
C GLN A 28 -2.35 2.07 -17.86
N ASP A 29 -2.67 2.99 -18.77
CA ASP A 29 -3.90 3.80 -18.66
C ASP A 29 -5.20 3.00 -18.51
N GLN A 30 -5.27 1.85 -19.13
CA GLN A 30 -6.49 1.03 -19.17
C GLN A 30 -6.25 -0.45 -18.88
N SER A 31 -5.04 -0.84 -18.49
CA SER A 31 -4.73 -2.24 -18.26
C SER A 31 -3.69 -2.44 -17.17
N LEU A 32 -3.84 -3.54 -16.47
CA LEU A 32 -2.79 -4.14 -15.64
C LEU A 32 -2.24 -5.35 -16.38
N THR A 33 -0.99 -5.28 -16.77
CA THR A 33 -0.32 -6.32 -17.54
C THR A 33 0.71 -7.04 -16.70
N ARG A 34 0.78 -8.34 -16.83
CA ARG A 34 1.80 -9.20 -16.24
C ARG A 34 2.74 -9.70 -17.31
N LEU A 35 4.03 -9.51 -17.11
CA LEU A 35 5.09 -10.05 -17.96
C LEU A 35 5.71 -11.27 -17.28
N SER A 36 5.58 -12.41 -17.92
CA SER A 36 6.25 -13.64 -17.49
C SER A 36 7.55 -13.79 -18.26
N PHE A 37 8.65 -13.92 -17.53
CA PHE A 37 9.98 -14.19 -18.10
C PHE A 37 10.26 -15.70 -18.03
N SER A 38 9.64 -16.48 -18.90
CA SER A 38 10.06 -17.87 -19.12
C SER A 38 11.07 -17.92 -20.26
N SER A 39 11.96 -18.88 -20.21
CA SER A 39 13.13 -18.98 -21.09
C SER A 39 12.84 -18.98 -22.59
N ASN A 40 11.61 -19.23 -23.01
CA ASN A 40 11.25 -19.38 -24.42
C ASN A 40 10.06 -18.54 -24.93
N GLN A 41 9.33 -17.88 -24.07
CA GLN A 41 8.22 -17.00 -24.49
C GLN A 41 8.08 -15.81 -23.56
N ARG A 42 8.20 -14.62 -24.10
CA ARG A 42 7.86 -13.35 -23.47
C ARG A 42 6.50 -12.95 -24.00
N SER A 43 5.45 -13.35 -23.32
CA SER A 43 4.11 -12.90 -23.69
C SER A 43 3.57 -12.01 -22.59
N PRO A 44 3.19 -10.78 -22.88
CA PRO A 44 2.42 -9.97 -21.95
C PRO A 44 1.05 -10.64 -21.77
N GLU A 45 0.68 -10.84 -20.51
CA GLU A 45 -0.65 -11.30 -20.12
C GLU A 45 -1.39 -10.13 -19.52
N VAL A 46 -2.48 -9.73 -20.16
CA VAL A 46 -3.37 -8.71 -19.60
C VAL A 46 -4.14 -9.36 -18.45
N ILE A 47 -3.89 -8.89 -17.21
CA ILE A 47 -4.59 -9.39 -16.02
C ILE A 47 -5.94 -8.74 -15.89
N ASP A 48 -6.00 -7.45 -16.20
CA ASP A 48 -7.23 -6.69 -16.15
C ASP A 48 -7.20 -5.57 -17.19
N GLU A 49 -8.32 -5.40 -17.87
CA GLU A 49 -8.50 -4.41 -18.91
C GLU A 49 -9.90 -3.81 -18.78
N GLY A 50 -10.01 -2.48 -18.78
CA GLY A 50 -11.34 -1.90 -18.80
C GLY A 50 -11.43 -0.42 -18.46
N ARG A 51 -12.61 0.10 -18.73
CA ARG A 51 -13.00 1.49 -18.45
C ARG A 51 -12.78 1.90 -17.00
N PHE A 52 -12.96 0.97 -16.06
CA PHE A 52 -12.84 1.22 -14.64
C PHE A 52 -11.42 1.62 -14.22
N LEU A 53 -10.39 1.05 -14.84
CA LEU A 53 -9.02 1.44 -14.55
C LEU A 53 -8.77 2.89 -14.92
N LYS A 54 -9.31 3.35 -16.05
CA LYS A 54 -9.17 4.73 -16.49
C LYS A 54 -9.90 5.72 -15.56
N GLU A 55 -11.02 5.33 -15.00
CA GLU A 55 -11.81 6.18 -14.08
C GLU A 55 -11.18 6.24 -12.68
N LEU A 56 -10.56 5.15 -12.22
CA LEU A 56 -9.93 5.05 -10.91
C LEU A 56 -8.53 5.67 -10.88
N PHE A 57 -7.77 5.49 -11.95
CA PHE A 57 -6.40 5.99 -12.03
C PHE A 57 -6.36 7.32 -12.78
N HIS A 58 -5.91 8.36 -12.11
CA HIS A 58 -5.75 9.68 -12.73
C HIS A 58 -4.71 9.61 -13.84
N GLU A 59 -5.03 10.11 -15.03
CA GLU A 59 -4.16 10.03 -16.23
C GLU A 59 -2.74 10.58 -16.04
N LYS A 60 -2.55 11.50 -15.07
CA LYS A 60 -1.26 12.16 -14.82
C LYS A 60 -0.52 11.62 -13.61
N ASP A 61 -1.14 10.77 -12.81
CA ASP A 61 -0.53 10.27 -11.60
C ASP A 61 0.35 9.06 -11.90
N ARG A 62 1.44 8.97 -11.16
CA ARG A 62 2.26 7.77 -11.08
C ARG A 62 1.87 6.99 -9.85
N TYR A 63 1.90 5.67 -9.95
CA TYR A 63 1.49 4.79 -8.88
C TYR A 63 2.63 3.88 -8.48
N ARG A 64 2.86 3.77 -7.17
CA ARG A 64 3.64 2.71 -6.58
C ARG A 64 2.73 1.49 -6.46
N MET A 65 3.29 0.31 -6.71
CA MET A 65 2.58 -0.96 -6.63
C MET A 65 3.26 -1.84 -5.58
N ASP A 66 2.53 -2.18 -4.53
CA ASP A 66 2.98 -3.10 -3.50
C ASP A 66 2.13 -4.36 -3.51
N PHE A 67 2.79 -5.52 -3.49
CA PHE A 67 2.16 -6.82 -3.64
C PHE A 67 2.11 -7.54 -2.30
N PHE A 68 0.95 -8.11 -2.00
CA PHE A 68 0.69 -8.85 -0.77
C PHE A 68 0.29 -10.29 -1.06
N ARG A 69 -0.13 -11.02 -0.04
CA ARG A 69 -0.66 -12.37 -0.20
C ARG A 69 -1.93 -12.36 -1.05
N ASN A 70 -2.24 -13.51 -1.66
CA ASN A 70 -3.45 -13.71 -2.48
C ASN A 70 -3.56 -12.78 -3.69
N ASP A 71 -2.39 -12.40 -4.25
CA ASP A 71 -2.29 -11.51 -5.42
C ASP A 71 -2.96 -10.13 -5.21
N THR A 72 -3.14 -9.72 -3.96
CA THR A 72 -3.57 -8.37 -3.61
C THR A 72 -2.47 -7.38 -3.98
N VAL A 73 -2.84 -6.37 -4.73
CA VAL A 73 -1.97 -5.25 -5.11
C VAL A 73 -2.55 -3.96 -4.56
N LEU A 74 -1.73 -3.19 -3.89
CA LEU A 74 -2.07 -1.82 -3.53
C LEU A 74 -1.37 -0.85 -4.48
N PHE A 75 -2.11 0.14 -4.89
CA PHE A 75 -1.64 1.22 -5.74
C PHE A 75 -1.70 2.51 -4.95
N SER A 76 -0.54 3.09 -4.63
CA SER A 76 -0.48 4.38 -3.97
C SER A 76 -0.07 5.46 -4.96
N GLY A 77 -0.93 6.45 -5.12
CA GLY A 77 -0.68 7.61 -5.97
C GLY A 77 0.03 8.74 -5.24
N ALA A 78 0.70 9.61 -5.99
CA ALA A 78 1.45 10.73 -5.46
C ALA A 78 0.60 11.74 -4.66
N ARG A 79 -0.72 11.72 -4.83
CA ARG A 79 -1.67 12.58 -4.11
C ARG A 79 -2.29 11.92 -2.88
N GLY A 80 -1.69 10.82 -2.41
CA GLY A 80 -2.19 10.09 -1.26
C GLY A 80 -3.45 9.25 -1.54
N SER A 81 -3.75 8.96 -2.81
CA SER A 81 -4.80 8.01 -3.15
C SER A 81 -4.28 6.58 -2.91
N LEU A 82 -5.10 5.77 -2.29
CA LEU A 82 -4.84 4.36 -2.09
C LEU A 82 -5.94 3.55 -2.77
N LEU A 83 -5.54 2.64 -3.63
CA LEU A 83 -6.43 1.73 -4.34
C LEU A 83 -5.97 0.30 -4.12
N ALA A 84 -6.90 -0.63 -4.14
CA ALA A 84 -6.61 -2.06 -4.03
C ALA A 84 -7.29 -2.82 -5.16
N ASN A 85 -6.64 -3.87 -5.65
CA ASN A 85 -7.20 -4.75 -6.67
C ASN A 85 -8.10 -5.85 -6.10
N PHE A 86 -8.77 -5.60 -5.01
CA PHE A 86 -9.87 -6.47 -4.63
C PHE A 86 -10.89 -6.42 -5.76
N LEU A 87 -11.02 -7.49 -6.50
CA LEU A 87 -11.97 -7.50 -7.62
C LEU A 87 -13.40 -7.27 -7.12
N PRO A 88 -14.05 -6.21 -7.57
CA PRO A 88 -13.55 -5.14 -8.43
C PRO A 88 -12.56 -4.21 -7.72
N TYR A 89 -11.71 -3.50 -8.48
CA TYR A 89 -10.82 -2.46 -7.95
C TYR A 89 -11.59 -1.47 -7.10
N ARG A 90 -11.04 -1.13 -5.95
CA ARG A 90 -11.69 -0.25 -5.01
C ARG A 90 -10.77 0.88 -4.63
N PHE A 91 -11.36 2.03 -4.64
CA PHE A 91 -10.78 3.17 -4.00
C PHE A 91 -10.86 2.96 -2.47
N VAL A 92 -9.72 2.99 -1.80
CA VAL A 92 -9.66 2.78 -0.35
C VAL A 92 -9.82 4.10 0.37
N GLU A 93 -8.96 5.08 0.09
CA GLU A 93 -8.99 6.37 0.79
C GLU A 93 -8.24 7.46 0.01
N LYS A 94 -8.50 8.72 0.38
CA LYS A 94 -7.78 9.91 -0.05
C LYS A 94 -6.97 10.50 1.09
N GLY A 95 -5.86 11.14 0.75
CA GLY A 95 -5.05 11.86 1.74
C GLY A 95 -4.21 10.93 2.62
N MET A 96 -3.96 9.70 2.17
CA MET A 96 -3.07 8.78 2.86
C MET A 96 -1.65 9.34 2.90
N ALA A 97 -1.08 9.40 4.10
CA ALA A 97 0.32 9.76 4.31
C ALA A 97 1.24 8.55 4.19
N GLY A 98 0.73 7.35 4.50
CA GLY A 98 1.49 6.12 4.35
C GLY A 98 0.72 4.87 4.76
N TYR A 99 1.40 3.74 4.61
CA TYR A 99 0.92 2.43 5.05
C TYR A 99 2.08 1.46 5.24
N VAL A 100 1.88 0.47 6.10
CA VAL A 100 2.81 -0.62 6.33
C VAL A 100 2.04 -1.91 6.67
N PRO A 101 2.38 -3.05 6.07
CA PRO A 101 1.75 -4.32 6.43
C PRO A 101 2.25 -4.83 7.79
N ASP A 102 1.41 -5.62 8.46
CA ASP A 102 1.83 -6.44 9.59
C ASP A 102 2.77 -7.57 9.11
N THR A 103 3.41 -8.25 10.05
CA THR A 103 4.34 -9.36 9.74
C THR A 103 3.64 -10.54 9.07
N SER A 104 2.34 -10.71 9.30
CA SER A 104 1.54 -11.78 8.69
C SER A 104 1.03 -11.45 7.29
N LEU A 105 1.12 -10.21 6.85
CA LEU A 105 0.55 -9.67 5.61
C LEU A 105 -0.99 -9.83 5.54
N ARG A 106 -1.67 -9.78 6.65
CA ARG A 106 -3.14 -9.88 6.76
C ARG A 106 -3.79 -8.55 7.04
N LYS A 107 -3.11 -7.72 7.76
CA LYS A 107 -3.54 -6.37 8.10
C LYS A 107 -2.53 -5.36 7.58
N MET A 108 -2.99 -4.18 7.37
CA MET A 108 -2.18 -3.04 7.02
C MET A 108 -2.49 -1.89 7.96
N LEU A 109 -1.46 -1.36 8.59
CA LEU A 109 -1.55 -0.08 9.25
C LEU A 109 -1.53 0.99 8.17
N VAL A 110 -2.51 1.86 8.20
CA VAL A 110 -2.64 2.98 7.27
C VAL A 110 -2.79 4.27 8.07
N TRP A 111 -2.28 5.36 7.53
CA TRP A 111 -2.43 6.64 8.21
C TRP A 111 -2.63 7.81 7.25
N THR A 112 -3.37 8.78 7.73
CA THR A 112 -3.42 10.14 7.22
C THR A 112 -2.51 11.04 8.06
N ARG A 113 -2.55 12.34 7.85
CA ARG A 113 -1.87 13.28 8.75
C ARG A 113 -2.47 13.35 10.15
N LYS A 114 -3.70 12.86 10.33
CA LYS A 114 -4.46 12.99 11.58
C LYS A 114 -4.93 11.69 12.19
N GLU A 115 -4.97 10.62 11.41
CA GLU A 115 -5.64 9.38 11.78
C GLU A 115 -4.73 8.19 11.56
N LEU A 116 -4.89 7.17 12.40
CA LEU A 116 -4.33 5.83 12.25
C LEU A 116 -5.46 4.82 12.15
N GLY A 117 -5.35 3.89 11.23
CA GLY A 117 -6.36 2.87 11.03
C GLY A 117 -5.79 1.54 10.56
N PHE A 118 -6.59 0.50 10.65
CA PHE A 118 -6.28 -0.81 10.10
C PHE A 118 -7.13 -1.11 8.87
N LEU A 119 -6.46 -1.58 7.84
CA LEU A 119 -7.09 -2.16 6.66
C LEU A 119 -6.90 -3.68 6.71
N ASP A 120 -8.00 -4.42 6.76
CA ASP A 120 -8.00 -5.88 6.67
C ASP A 120 -7.83 -6.32 5.22
N LEU A 121 -6.72 -6.99 4.91
CA LEU A 121 -6.40 -7.47 3.56
C LEU A 121 -7.10 -8.79 3.21
N GLU A 122 -7.69 -9.48 4.19
CA GLU A 122 -8.41 -10.74 3.98
C GLU A 122 -9.93 -10.54 3.86
N LYS A 123 -10.44 -9.42 4.34
CA LYS A 123 -11.87 -9.12 4.34
C LYS A 123 -12.38 -8.91 2.93
N LYS A 124 -13.02 -9.94 2.38
CA LYS A 124 -13.71 -9.81 1.09
C LYS A 124 -14.87 -8.84 1.26
N ALA A 125 -14.83 -7.78 0.49
CA ALA A 125 -15.98 -6.89 0.45
C ALA A 125 -17.19 -7.62 -0.15
N PRO A 126 -18.41 -7.36 0.36
CA PRO A 126 -19.62 -7.99 -0.15
C PRO A 126 -19.82 -7.67 -1.63
N ALA A 127 -20.18 -8.70 -2.42
CA ALA A 127 -20.32 -8.61 -3.88
C ALA A 127 -21.32 -7.54 -4.37
N LYS A 128 -22.17 -7.03 -3.50
CA LYS A 128 -23.17 -5.98 -3.81
C LYS A 128 -22.63 -4.55 -3.83
N ALA A 129 -21.41 -4.34 -3.37
CA ALA A 129 -20.85 -3.00 -3.24
C ALA A 129 -20.01 -2.59 -4.45
N LEU A 130 -20.48 -2.81 -5.66
CA LEU A 130 -19.78 -2.42 -6.89
C LEU A 130 -19.52 -0.91 -6.99
N PHE A 131 -20.24 -0.09 -6.24
CA PHE A 131 -20.12 1.38 -6.24
C PHE A 131 -20.08 1.98 -4.82
N GLU A 132 -20.18 1.14 -3.80
CA GLU A 132 -20.16 1.59 -2.41
C GLU A 132 -18.77 1.31 -1.82
N ARG A 133 -18.30 2.24 -1.05
CA ARG A 133 -17.06 2.34 -0.27
C ARG A 133 -16.12 1.13 -0.36
N GLY A 134 -14.84 1.41 -0.58
CA GLY A 134 -13.75 0.44 -0.53
C GLY A 134 -13.72 -0.37 0.77
N PRO A 135 -12.73 -1.25 0.94
CA PRO A 135 -12.56 -1.94 2.19
C PRO A 135 -12.53 -0.90 3.31
N GLU A 136 -13.32 -1.14 4.33
CA GLU A 136 -13.48 -0.22 5.44
C GLU A 136 -12.18 -0.18 6.24
N ILE A 137 -11.66 1.00 6.43
CA ILE A 137 -10.55 1.23 7.34
C ILE A 137 -11.15 1.35 8.74
N ASP A 138 -10.67 0.55 9.65
CA ASP A 138 -10.99 0.64 11.06
C ASP A 138 -10.09 1.71 11.70
N TRP A 139 -10.59 2.94 11.75
CA TRP A 139 -9.89 4.06 12.34
C TRP A 139 -9.93 3.97 13.86
N PHE A 140 -8.77 3.74 14.49
CA PHE A 140 -8.65 3.58 15.94
C PHE A 140 -8.03 4.81 16.65
N TYR A 141 -7.47 5.75 15.90
CA TYR A 141 -6.93 7.00 16.41
C TYR A 141 -7.16 8.13 15.42
N ASP A 142 -7.74 9.25 15.88
CA ASP A 142 -8.17 10.40 15.07
C ASP A 142 -7.73 11.77 15.63
N GLN A 143 -6.83 11.77 16.61
CA GLN A 143 -6.40 12.98 17.33
C GLN A 143 -5.01 13.46 16.93
N GLY A 144 -4.42 12.92 15.88
CA GLY A 144 -3.13 13.33 15.37
C GLY A 144 -3.12 14.77 14.84
N GLN A 145 -1.97 15.42 14.97
CA GLN A 145 -1.77 16.77 14.44
C GLN A 145 -1.00 16.73 13.09
N ASP A 146 0.09 15.98 13.04
CA ASP A 146 0.90 15.79 11.83
C ASP A 146 1.63 14.44 11.86
N ILE A 147 0.86 13.35 11.71
CA ILE A 147 1.41 12.00 11.67
C ILE A 147 2.17 11.81 10.36
N ARG A 148 3.48 11.58 10.44
CA ARG A 148 4.36 11.45 9.27
C ARG A 148 4.79 10.03 9.02
N GLN A 149 5.06 9.29 10.07
CA GLN A 149 5.55 7.91 10.01
C GLN A 149 4.81 7.06 11.03
N SER A 150 4.58 5.82 10.67
CA SER A 150 4.03 4.84 11.58
C SER A 150 4.54 3.44 11.23
N CYS A 151 4.73 2.60 12.22
CA CYS A 151 5.10 1.21 12.04
C CYS A 151 4.58 0.32 13.18
N PHE A 152 4.47 -0.96 12.90
CA PHE A 152 4.24 -1.96 13.92
C PHE A 152 5.53 -2.22 14.70
N VAL A 153 5.38 -2.50 15.99
CA VAL A 153 6.48 -2.87 16.89
C VAL A 153 6.01 -3.97 17.85
N HIS A 154 6.95 -4.65 18.51
CA HIS A 154 6.69 -5.74 19.46
C HIS A 154 5.79 -6.85 18.88
N GLY A 155 6.15 -7.38 17.68
CA GLY A 155 5.37 -8.43 17.04
C GLY A 155 3.95 -8.01 16.71
N ASP A 156 3.80 -6.80 16.17
CA ASP A 156 2.54 -6.19 15.75
C ASP A 156 1.55 -5.88 16.89
N SER A 157 1.98 -5.99 18.16
CA SER A 157 1.13 -5.70 19.33
C SER A 157 0.98 -4.20 19.63
N HIS A 158 1.87 -3.38 19.07
CA HIS A 158 1.85 -1.94 19.25
C HIS A 158 2.13 -1.22 17.94
N VAL A 159 1.68 0.02 17.88
CA VAL A 159 2.00 0.98 16.81
C VAL A 159 2.89 2.07 17.37
N LEU A 160 4.04 2.27 16.76
CA LEU A 160 4.91 3.39 16.99
C LEU A 160 4.67 4.42 15.87
N PHE A 161 4.47 5.68 16.24
CA PHE A 161 4.25 6.74 15.24
C PHE A 161 4.85 8.07 15.68
N SER A 162 5.20 8.88 14.69
CA SER A 162 5.60 10.28 14.92
C SER A 162 4.39 11.19 14.70
N ASP A 163 4.14 12.09 15.64
CA ASP A 163 3.11 13.12 15.54
C ASP A 163 3.73 14.47 15.91
N GLU A 164 3.85 15.36 14.93
CA GLU A 164 4.62 16.61 15.02
C GLU A 164 6.07 16.38 15.46
N ASP A 165 6.40 16.73 16.70
CA ASP A 165 7.72 16.64 17.33
C ASP A 165 7.79 15.51 18.39
N ARG A 166 6.82 14.62 18.43
CA ARG A 166 6.70 13.54 19.40
C ARG A 166 6.76 12.16 18.75
N ILE A 167 7.30 11.21 19.48
CA ILE A 167 7.19 9.78 19.19
C ILE A 167 6.20 9.18 20.19
N CYS A 168 5.17 8.57 19.68
CA CYS A 168 4.09 7.98 20.45
C CYS A 168 4.02 6.48 20.22
N LEU A 169 3.66 5.75 21.27
CA LEU A 169 3.41 4.32 21.28
C LEU A 169 1.96 4.05 21.68
N MET A 170 1.30 3.14 20.97
CA MET A 170 -0.09 2.79 21.24
C MET A 170 -0.30 1.29 21.04
N PRO A 171 -1.02 0.57 21.94
CA PRO A 171 -1.34 -0.84 21.74
C PRO A 171 -2.36 -1.02 20.61
N THR A 172 -2.21 -2.09 19.83
CA THR A 172 -3.12 -2.40 18.69
C THR A 172 -4.40 -3.11 19.11
N GLY A 173 -4.43 -3.68 20.31
CA GLY A 173 -5.55 -4.50 20.79
C GLY A 173 -6.61 -3.75 21.60
N ASP A 174 -6.39 -2.48 21.91
CA ASP A 174 -7.30 -1.66 22.68
C ASP A 174 -7.56 -0.34 21.96
N PRO A 175 -8.70 -0.20 21.25
CA PRO A 175 -9.03 1.02 20.53
C PRO A 175 -9.35 2.22 21.46
N SER A 176 -9.50 1.99 22.76
CA SER A 176 -9.69 3.05 23.76
C SER A 176 -8.38 3.53 24.39
N ALA A 177 -7.27 2.86 24.10
CA ALA A 177 -5.99 3.24 24.64
C ALA A 177 -5.54 4.61 24.13
N LEU A 178 -5.03 5.43 25.01
CA LEU A 178 -4.41 6.69 24.62
C LEU A 178 -2.95 6.44 24.21
N PRO A 179 -2.43 7.20 23.24
CA PRO A 179 -1.03 7.12 22.89
C PRO A 179 -0.15 7.57 24.06
N PHE A 180 0.91 6.83 24.28
CA PHE A 180 1.94 7.17 25.26
C PHE A 180 3.12 7.82 24.55
N GLU A 181 3.44 9.04 24.93
CA GLU A 181 4.62 9.75 24.42
C GLU A 181 5.88 9.15 25.03
N ILE A 182 6.80 8.70 24.18
CA ILE A 182 8.06 8.08 24.61
C ILE A 182 9.28 8.96 24.40
N ALA A 183 9.25 9.85 23.44
CA ALA A 183 10.35 10.79 23.16
C ALA A 183 9.89 11.98 22.33
N GLY A 184 10.62 13.08 22.47
CA GLY A 184 10.59 14.19 21.51
C GLY A 184 11.54 13.93 20.35
N ILE A 185 11.22 14.46 19.18
CA ILE A 185 12.06 14.43 17.98
C ILE A 185 12.21 15.82 17.39
N LEU A 186 13.31 16.03 16.67
CA LEU A 186 13.45 17.26 15.88
C LEU A 186 12.49 17.21 14.68
N LYS A 187 11.97 18.35 14.32
CA LYS A 187 11.16 18.49 13.12
C LYS A 187 11.94 17.95 11.91
N ASP A 188 11.27 17.20 11.08
CA ASP A 188 11.82 16.54 9.88
C ASP A 188 12.81 15.40 10.13
N SER A 189 12.91 14.91 11.37
CA SER A 189 13.66 13.68 11.67
C SER A 189 12.88 12.44 11.26
N GLY A 190 13.58 11.43 10.74
CA GLY A 190 13.03 10.09 10.51
C GLY A 190 13.15 9.23 11.76
N VAL A 191 12.16 8.37 11.97
CA VAL A 191 12.15 7.38 13.06
C VAL A 191 12.35 6.00 12.45
N PHE A 192 13.32 5.24 12.97
CA PHE A 192 13.57 3.87 12.58
C PHE A 192 13.49 2.97 13.82
N TYR A 193 12.70 1.92 13.71
CA TYR A 193 12.61 0.91 14.72
C TYR A 193 13.21 -0.40 14.22
N SER A 194 13.98 -1.07 15.09
CA SER A 194 14.55 -2.38 14.80
C SER A 194 14.26 -3.35 15.94
N GLU A 195 13.41 -4.32 15.68
CA GLU A 195 13.10 -5.39 16.67
C GLU A 195 14.34 -6.21 17.03
N ARG A 196 15.27 -6.39 16.09
CA ARG A 196 16.49 -7.18 16.31
C ARG A 196 17.43 -6.55 17.34
N THR A 197 17.39 -5.24 17.49
CA THR A 197 18.28 -4.51 18.40
C THR A 197 17.55 -3.91 19.59
N GLY A 198 16.22 -3.93 19.60
CA GLY A 198 15.40 -3.24 20.60
C GLY A 198 15.58 -1.72 20.62
N LYS A 199 16.05 -1.15 19.52
CA LYS A 199 16.32 0.29 19.37
C LYS A 199 15.58 0.87 18.19
#